data_2da768affe617160239313a76c499713
#
_entry.id   2da768affe617160239313a76c499713
#
_cell.length_a   1.000
_cell.length_b   1.000
_cell.length_c   1.000
_cell.angle_alpha   90.00
_cell.angle_beta   90.00
_cell.angle_gamma   90.00
#
_symmetry.space_group_name_H-M   'P 1'
#
loop_
_entity.id
_entity.type
_entity.pdbx_description
1 polymer ?
#
loop_
_entity_poly.entity_id
_entity_poly.type
_entity_poly.pdbx_seq_one_letter_code
_entity_poly.pdbx_strand_id
1 'polypeptide(L)'
;MRDYIDAVSNQIKFLVARFCVKEFSSVYIGGGTPSILDEQDLSALCASIKSSVDAFSEAVEFTIEANPETVSEGFLEAAQSGGVNRLSLGIQCADDGVLKSVGRRTSRAQILEAVRLIKKNWRGQWCADFIAGLPFQTKAMLRDDLDFAFQNGAAHISLYALSLEEGTPLAKNVAAGVAEYDADFADELWLLGREILEGFGFSHYEISNFTIPGHESKHNGGYWHLRDYLGAGAGAVGTIWMGNGNPALKENPAQKKGVRFANTHDIRKYVNFWKEFEWRHGEEIPRLPCELEAIDLQTEEKEFLMMGFRTSVGVGENEYRARFGKDLAERLGAESGAFGRWRKKNLAHVTEKNGEVFYSLTREGLLFLNRFLIEI
;
A
#
# COMPACT_ATOMS: atom_id res chain seq x y z
N MET A 1 -11.05 -15.12 17.43
CA MET A 1 -10.03 -14.78 16.44
C MET A 1 -9.67 -16.01 15.61
N ARG A 2 -9.50 -17.18 16.20
CA ARG A 2 -9.06 -18.41 15.52
C ARG A 2 -9.87 -18.74 14.25
N ASP A 3 -11.21 -18.76 14.30
CA ASP A 3 -12.07 -19.04 13.13
C ASP A 3 -11.78 -18.07 11.96
N TYR A 4 -11.40 -16.82 12.24
CA TYR A 4 -11.05 -15.85 11.21
C TYR A 4 -9.69 -16.19 10.56
N ILE A 5 -8.71 -16.58 11.37
CA ILE A 5 -7.39 -17.01 10.85
C ILE A 5 -7.53 -18.28 10.00
N ASP A 6 -8.35 -19.25 10.43
CA ASP A 6 -8.62 -20.46 9.66
C ASP A 6 -9.31 -20.11 8.32
N ALA A 7 -10.29 -19.20 8.34
CA ALA A 7 -10.96 -18.72 7.13
C ALA A 7 -10.00 -18.03 6.16
N VAL A 8 -9.15 -17.13 6.64
CA VAL A 8 -8.13 -16.46 5.81
C VAL A 8 -7.15 -17.48 5.23
N SER A 9 -6.70 -18.44 6.05
CA SER A 9 -5.77 -19.50 5.65
C SER A 9 -6.35 -20.38 4.53
N ASN A 10 -7.62 -20.74 4.63
CA ASN A 10 -8.29 -21.54 3.60
C ASN A 10 -8.51 -20.73 2.31
N GLN A 11 -8.84 -19.44 2.42
CA GLN A 11 -8.91 -18.56 1.25
C GLN A 11 -7.57 -18.43 0.55
N ILE A 12 -6.46 -18.24 1.29
CA ILE A 12 -5.11 -18.18 0.71
C ILE A 12 -4.80 -19.45 -0.07
N LYS A 13 -5.03 -20.63 0.53
CA LYS A 13 -4.83 -21.92 -0.14
C LYS A 13 -5.64 -22.04 -1.44
N PHE A 14 -6.92 -21.64 -1.39
CA PHE A 14 -7.78 -21.62 -2.56
C PHE A 14 -7.23 -20.70 -3.65
N LEU A 15 -6.90 -19.45 -3.31
CA LEU A 15 -6.40 -18.47 -4.28
C LEU A 15 -5.07 -18.92 -4.91
N VAL A 16 -4.14 -19.43 -4.10
CA VAL A 16 -2.85 -19.96 -4.58
C VAL A 16 -3.08 -21.13 -5.55
N ALA A 17 -3.92 -22.08 -5.19
CA ALA A 17 -4.24 -23.23 -6.04
C ALA A 17 -5.01 -22.79 -7.30
N ARG A 18 -5.99 -21.91 -7.17
CA ARG A 18 -6.84 -21.42 -8.28
C ARG A 18 -6.03 -20.67 -9.33
N PHE A 19 -5.07 -19.87 -8.91
CA PHE A 19 -4.24 -19.05 -9.79
C PHE A 19 -2.85 -19.65 -10.05
N CYS A 20 -2.60 -20.87 -9.60
CA CYS A 20 -1.34 -21.60 -9.81
C CYS A 20 -0.11 -20.79 -9.36
N VAL A 21 -0.23 -20.07 -8.23
CA VAL A 21 0.85 -19.25 -7.69
C VAL A 21 1.95 -20.16 -7.17
N LYS A 22 3.20 -19.90 -7.57
CA LYS A 22 4.38 -20.69 -7.19
C LYS A 22 5.19 -20.04 -6.08
N GLU A 23 5.23 -18.72 -6.08
CA GLU A 23 5.99 -17.91 -5.13
C GLU A 23 5.32 -16.56 -4.90
N PHE A 24 5.64 -15.92 -3.79
CA PHE A 24 5.28 -14.53 -3.52
C PHE A 24 6.50 -13.63 -3.70
N SER A 25 6.32 -12.46 -4.31
CA SER A 25 7.33 -11.39 -4.34
C SER A 25 7.25 -10.52 -3.08
N SER A 26 6.05 -10.37 -2.53
CA SER A 26 5.78 -9.69 -1.28
C SER A 26 4.55 -10.26 -0.58
N VAL A 27 4.50 -10.09 0.73
CA VAL A 27 3.33 -10.37 1.58
C VAL A 27 3.09 -9.14 2.46
N TYR A 28 1.83 -8.76 2.62
CA TYR A 28 1.45 -7.63 3.45
C TYR A 28 0.26 -8.01 4.34
N ILE A 29 0.47 -8.00 5.65
CA ILE A 29 -0.58 -8.20 6.65
C ILE A 29 -0.99 -6.82 7.16
N GLY A 30 -2.16 -6.37 6.72
CA GLY A 30 -2.69 -5.04 7.04
C GLY A 30 -4.21 -5.05 7.14
N GLY A 31 -4.78 -3.85 7.30
CA GLY A 31 -6.23 -3.66 7.45
C GLY A 31 -6.72 -3.97 8.87
N GLY A 32 -7.39 -3.03 9.50
CA GLY A 32 -7.67 -3.12 10.92
C GLY A 32 -6.40 -2.90 11.76
N THR A 33 -6.06 -3.81 12.65
CA THR A 33 -4.86 -3.72 13.48
C THR A 33 -4.26 -5.11 13.69
N PRO A 34 -3.40 -5.61 12.79
CA PRO A 34 -2.84 -6.96 12.89
C PRO A 34 -2.09 -7.25 14.21
N SER A 35 -1.52 -6.22 14.81
CA SER A 35 -0.80 -6.33 16.09
C SER A 35 -1.68 -6.58 17.32
N ILE A 36 -3.01 -6.72 17.16
CA ILE A 36 -3.90 -7.24 18.22
C ILE A 36 -3.97 -8.77 18.24
N LEU A 37 -3.46 -9.45 17.21
CA LEU A 37 -3.40 -10.90 17.21
C LEU A 37 -2.51 -11.37 18.35
N ASP A 38 -2.95 -12.41 19.03
CA ASP A 38 -2.04 -13.09 19.95
C ASP A 38 -0.92 -13.83 19.20
N GLU A 39 0.13 -14.19 19.90
CA GLU A 39 1.33 -14.79 19.32
C GLU A 39 1.04 -16.11 18.58
N GLN A 40 0.06 -16.89 19.06
CA GLN A 40 -0.33 -18.17 18.47
C GLN A 40 -1.09 -17.96 17.16
N ASP A 41 -2.06 -17.03 17.13
CA ASP A 41 -2.84 -16.70 15.94
C ASP A 41 -1.95 -16.06 14.86
N LEU A 42 -1.03 -15.16 15.25
CA LEU A 42 -0.05 -14.58 14.34
C LEU A 42 0.89 -15.64 13.75
N SER A 43 1.44 -16.51 14.59
CA SER A 43 2.31 -17.59 14.15
C SER A 43 1.60 -18.56 13.21
N ALA A 44 0.32 -18.89 13.49
CA ALA A 44 -0.50 -19.74 12.65
C ALA A 44 -0.78 -19.10 11.28
N LEU A 45 -1.08 -17.79 11.23
CA LEU A 45 -1.28 -17.06 9.99
C LEU A 45 -0.01 -17.06 9.14
N CYS A 46 1.13 -16.68 9.72
CA CYS A 46 2.42 -16.69 9.03
C CYS A 46 2.79 -18.07 8.49
N ALA A 47 2.61 -19.12 9.29
CA ALA A 47 2.84 -20.50 8.86
C ALA A 47 1.96 -20.92 7.70
N SER A 48 0.66 -20.54 7.73
CA SER A 48 -0.27 -20.82 6.65
C SER A 48 0.12 -20.12 5.35
N ILE A 49 0.52 -18.83 5.40
CA ILE A 49 1.00 -18.07 4.25
C ILE A 49 2.23 -18.78 3.65
N LYS A 50 3.23 -19.08 4.45
CA LYS A 50 4.49 -19.72 4.01
C LYS A 50 4.26 -21.10 3.39
N SER A 51 3.37 -21.89 3.97
CA SER A 51 3.06 -23.24 3.48
C SER A 51 2.10 -23.28 2.29
N SER A 52 1.55 -22.15 1.89
CA SER A 52 0.61 -22.09 0.77
C SER A 52 1.28 -22.13 -0.60
N VAL A 53 2.58 -21.86 -0.69
CA VAL A 53 3.38 -21.90 -1.93
C VAL A 53 4.49 -22.93 -1.83
N ASP A 54 4.96 -23.38 -3.00
CA ASP A 54 6.01 -24.43 -3.10
C ASP A 54 7.35 -23.97 -2.52
N ALA A 55 7.67 -22.66 -2.67
CA ALA A 55 8.88 -22.07 -2.13
C ALA A 55 8.59 -20.65 -1.59
N PHE A 56 8.97 -20.43 -0.33
CA PHE A 56 8.92 -19.13 0.30
C PHE A 56 10.36 -18.62 0.48
N SER A 57 10.77 -17.68 -0.38
CA SER A 57 12.13 -17.15 -0.36
C SER A 57 12.34 -16.19 0.82
N GLU A 58 13.53 -16.20 1.42
CA GLU A 58 13.94 -15.18 2.41
C GLU A 58 14.04 -13.77 1.81
N ALA A 59 14.11 -13.65 0.47
CA ALA A 59 14.10 -12.37 -0.25
C ALA A 59 12.70 -11.75 -0.41
N VAL A 60 11.63 -12.44 0.01
CA VAL A 60 10.25 -11.91 0.02
C VAL A 60 10.19 -10.75 1.02
N GLU A 61 9.64 -9.60 0.59
CA GLU A 61 9.23 -8.55 1.53
C GLU A 61 7.97 -9.01 2.26
N PHE A 62 8.08 -9.26 3.56
CA PHE A 62 6.97 -9.67 4.39
C PHE A 62 6.69 -8.60 5.43
N THR A 63 5.66 -7.79 5.16
CA THR A 63 5.26 -6.64 5.97
C THR A 63 4.11 -6.97 6.90
N ILE A 64 4.14 -6.40 8.12
CA ILE A 64 2.99 -6.35 9.03
C ILE A 64 2.77 -4.93 9.55
N GLU A 65 1.51 -4.51 9.63
CA GLU A 65 1.10 -3.26 10.29
C GLU A 65 0.99 -3.43 11.80
N ALA A 66 1.36 -2.39 12.53
CA ALA A 66 1.19 -2.32 13.98
C ALA A 66 0.80 -0.93 14.44
N ASN A 67 0.01 -0.87 15.52
CA ASN A 67 -0.20 0.35 16.28
C ASN A 67 0.70 0.36 17.53
N PRO A 68 1.24 1.53 17.93
CA PRO A 68 2.16 1.60 19.06
C PRO A 68 1.65 0.98 20.36
N GLU A 69 0.35 1.14 20.66
CA GLU A 69 -0.28 0.61 21.88
C GLU A 69 -0.39 -0.92 21.91
N THR A 70 -0.15 -1.60 20.78
CA THR A 70 -0.26 -3.07 20.67
C THR A 70 1.07 -3.76 20.40
N VAL A 71 2.15 -3.02 20.23
CA VAL A 71 3.50 -3.60 20.07
C VAL A 71 3.98 -4.15 21.40
N SER A 72 4.37 -5.42 21.41
CA SER A 72 4.97 -6.12 22.55
C SER A 72 6.21 -6.92 22.13
N GLU A 73 7.03 -7.35 23.08
CA GLU A 73 8.17 -8.23 22.79
C GLU A 73 7.70 -9.53 22.13
N GLY A 74 6.63 -10.15 22.66
CA GLY A 74 6.05 -11.38 22.10
C GLY A 74 5.52 -11.21 20.69
N PHE A 75 4.83 -10.09 20.41
CA PHE A 75 4.39 -9.78 19.05
C PHE A 75 5.57 -9.67 18.06
N LEU A 76 6.62 -8.94 18.43
CA LEU A 76 7.81 -8.77 17.59
C LEU A 76 8.53 -10.10 17.36
N GLU A 77 8.65 -10.93 18.40
CA GLU A 77 9.26 -12.27 18.32
C GLU A 77 8.43 -13.21 17.43
N ALA A 78 7.12 -13.27 17.62
CA ALA A 78 6.22 -14.09 16.80
C ALA A 78 6.25 -13.67 15.33
N ALA A 79 6.21 -12.35 15.05
CA ALA A 79 6.30 -11.83 13.70
C ALA A 79 7.63 -12.22 13.01
N GLN A 80 8.77 -11.99 13.67
CA GLN A 80 10.08 -12.34 13.12
C GLN A 80 10.24 -13.85 12.89
N SER A 81 9.83 -14.65 13.86
CA SER A 81 9.86 -16.13 13.75
C SER A 81 8.94 -16.60 12.62
N GLY A 82 7.84 -15.90 12.39
CA GLY A 82 6.93 -16.10 11.26
C GLY A 82 7.55 -15.75 9.90
N GLY A 83 8.68 -15.03 9.86
CA GLY A 83 9.36 -14.60 8.65
C GLY A 83 9.05 -13.16 8.23
N VAL A 84 8.32 -12.41 9.06
CA VAL A 84 8.07 -10.97 8.83
C VAL A 84 9.41 -10.22 8.95
N ASN A 85 9.74 -9.40 7.94
CA ASN A 85 11.00 -8.66 7.88
C ASN A 85 10.81 -7.15 7.70
N ARG A 86 9.55 -6.67 7.62
CA ARG A 86 9.20 -5.26 7.54
C ARG A 86 8.02 -4.96 8.48
N LEU A 87 8.16 -3.93 9.30
CA LEU A 87 7.12 -3.48 10.25
C LEU A 87 6.66 -2.08 9.85
N SER A 88 5.36 -1.86 9.67
CA SER A 88 4.76 -0.54 9.47
C SER A 88 4.11 -0.07 10.77
N LEU A 89 4.64 0.99 11.38
CA LEU A 89 4.17 1.51 12.66
C LEU A 89 3.32 2.77 12.46
N GLY A 90 2.03 2.67 12.73
CA GLY A 90 1.07 3.76 12.59
C GLY A 90 1.18 4.79 13.73
N ILE A 91 2.15 5.69 13.66
CA ILE A 91 2.36 6.76 14.65
C ILE A 91 1.34 7.89 14.48
N GLN A 92 1.12 8.33 13.26
CA GLN A 92 0.25 9.43 12.82
C GLN A 92 0.74 10.80 13.28
N CYS A 93 0.94 11.01 14.58
CA CYS A 93 1.53 12.15 15.26
C CYS A 93 1.93 11.72 16.68
N ALA A 94 2.95 12.32 17.27
CA ALA A 94 3.39 11.97 18.63
C ALA A 94 2.90 12.97 19.71
N ASP A 95 1.87 13.75 19.44
CA ASP A 95 1.23 14.64 20.39
C ASP A 95 -0.10 14.08 20.90
N ASP A 96 -0.25 13.97 22.22
CA ASP A 96 -1.45 13.37 22.85
C ASP A 96 -2.73 14.17 22.57
N GLY A 97 -2.65 15.50 22.45
CA GLY A 97 -3.79 16.35 22.15
C GLY A 97 -4.28 16.16 20.71
N VAL A 98 -3.36 16.11 19.77
CA VAL A 98 -3.64 15.85 18.36
C VAL A 98 -4.24 14.44 18.18
N LEU A 99 -3.61 13.40 18.75
CA LEU A 99 -4.11 12.03 18.69
C LEU A 99 -5.53 11.90 19.25
N LYS A 100 -5.79 12.50 20.38
CA LYS A 100 -7.13 12.52 21.01
C LYS A 100 -8.17 13.21 20.14
N SER A 101 -7.80 14.28 19.44
CA SER A 101 -8.74 15.04 18.58
C SER A 101 -9.30 14.20 17.42
N VAL A 102 -8.53 13.21 16.97
CA VAL A 102 -8.91 12.27 15.90
C VAL A 102 -9.35 10.90 16.41
N GLY A 103 -9.59 10.78 17.72
CA GLY A 103 -10.10 9.57 18.36
C GLY A 103 -9.10 8.42 18.48
N ARG A 104 -7.80 8.70 18.33
CA ARG A 104 -6.75 7.70 18.56
C ARG A 104 -6.59 7.44 20.07
N ARG A 105 -6.36 6.16 20.40
CA ARG A 105 -6.13 5.70 21.78
C ARG A 105 -4.65 5.70 22.16
N THR A 106 -3.79 5.72 21.17
CA THR A 106 -2.33 5.78 21.34
C THR A 106 -1.93 7.04 22.05
N SER A 107 -0.95 6.95 22.97
CA SER A 107 -0.31 8.09 23.62
C SER A 107 1.15 8.22 23.20
N ARG A 108 1.74 9.41 23.41
CA ARG A 108 3.18 9.64 23.20
C ARG A 108 4.04 8.64 23.97
N ALA A 109 3.67 8.33 25.22
CA ALA A 109 4.39 7.35 26.02
C ALA A 109 4.41 5.95 25.38
N GLN A 110 3.29 5.52 24.79
CA GLN A 110 3.20 4.24 24.09
C GLN A 110 4.02 4.26 22.78
N ILE A 111 4.05 5.36 22.05
CA ILE A 111 4.90 5.54 20.87
C ILE A 111 6.38 5.38 21.23
N LEU A 112 6.84 6.07 22.28
CA LEU A 112 8.23 5.97 22.76
C LEU A 112 8.58 4.54 23.18
N GLU A 113 7.68 3.86 23.89
CA GLU A 113 7.88 2.47 24.31
C GLU A 113 7.91 1.50 23.12
N ALA A 114 6.98 1.64 22.16
CA ALA A 114 6.96 0.81 20.97
C ALA A 114 8.27 0.93 20.16
N VAL A 115 8.75 2.16 19.95
CA VAL A 115 10.02 2.40 19.25
C VAL A 115 11.20 1.84 20.03
N ARG A 116 11.20 1.95 21.38
CA ARG A 116 12.21 1.33 22.24
C ARG A 116 12.23 -0.20 22.09
N LEU A 117 11.06 -0.84 22.06
CA LEU A 117 10.93 -2.28 21.86
C LEU A 117 11.40 -2.69 20.47
N ILE A 118 11.05 -1.93 19.43
CA ILE A 118 11.51 -2.16 18.05
C ILE A 118 13.04 -2.10 18.00
N LYS A 119 13.65 -1.04 18.52
CA LYS A 119 15.12 -0.91 18.54
C LYS A 119 15.83 -2.06 19.28
N LYS A 120 15.23 -2.57 20.34
CA LYS A 120 15.81 -3.65 21.14
C LYS A 120 15.63 -5.02 20.49
N ASN A 121 14.45 -5.31 19.93
CA ASN A 121 14.03 -6.68 19.61
C ASN A 121 13.81 -6.91 18.11
N TRP A 122 13.59 -5.85 17.29
CA TRP A 122 13.32 -5.98 15.87
C TRP A 122 14.61 -5.93 15.04
N ARG A 123 14.77 -6.90 14.12
CA ARG A 123 15.98 -6.99 13.27
C ARG A 123 15.70 -6.61 11.80
N GLY A 124 14.42 -6.57 11.43
CA GLY A 124 13.98 -6.20 10.08
C GLY A 124 13.96 -4.68 9.88
N GLN A 125 13.48 -4.27 8.73
CA GLN A 125 13.18 -2.86 8.46
C GLN A 125 11.93 -2.44 9.23
N TRP A 126 11.87 -1.15 9.62
CA TRP A 126 10.63 -0.57 10.09
C TRP A 126 10.37 0.77 9.43
N CYS A 127 9.11 1.06 9.20
CA CYS A 127 8.62 2.32 8.68
C CYS A 127 7.68 2.99 9.68
N ALA A 128 7.68 4.32 9.65
CA ALA A 128 6.78 5.13 10.45
C ALA A 128 5.76 5.81 9.53
N ASP A 129 4.49 5.71 9.91
CA ASP A 129 3.40 6.32 9.15
C ASP A 129 2.90 7.56 9.88
N PHE A 130 2.89 8.71 9.20
CA PHE A 130 2.48 10.02 9.71
C PHE A 130 1.37 10.63 8.87
N ILE A 131 0.60 11.52 9.48
CA ILE A 131 -0.42 12.32 8.80
C ILE A 131 -0.10 13.80 9.04
N ALA A 132 0.03 14.57 7.96
CA ALA A 132 0.13 16.02 7.97
C ALA A 132 -1.27 16.65 7.89
N GLY A 133 -1.52 17.68 8.70
CA GLY A 133 -2.79 18.41 8.69
C GLY A 133 -3.84 17.90 9.68
N LEU A 134 -3.45 17.11 10.68
CA LEU A 134 -4.35 16.73 11.76
C LEU A 134 -4.78 17.98 12.55
N PRO A 135 -6.03 18.04 13.11
CA PRO A 135 -6.47 19.14 13.94
C PRO A 135 -5.48 19.45 15.08
N PHE A 136 -5.18 20.72 15.27
CA PHE A 136 -4.21 21.23 16.27
C PHE A 136 -2.73 20.87 16.00
N GLN A 137 -2.41 20.16 14.93
CA GLN A 137 -1.02 19.88 14.56
C GLN A 137 -0.30 21.18 14.15
N THR A 138 0.95 21.32 14.54
CA THR A 138 1.79 22.47 14.18
C THR A 138 3.01 22.05 13.35
N LYS A 139 3.65 23.03 12.70
CA LYS A 139 4.90 22.82 11.96
C LYS A 139 6.02 22.25 12.85
N ALA A 140 6.08 22.69 14.11
CA ALA A 140 7.07 22.20 15.07
C ALA A 140 6.80 20.74 15.44
N MET A 141 5.55 20.37 15.71
CA MET A 141 5.17 18.96 16.00
C MET A 141 5.54 18.03 14.85
N LEU A 142 5.20 18.39 13.61
CA LEU A 142 5.57 17.55 12.46
C LEU A 142 7.09 17.39 12.32
N ARG A 143 7.86 18.48 12.52
CA ARG A 143 9.33 18.42 12.48
C ARG A 143 9.87 17.48 13.56
N ASP A 144 9.38 17.61 14.79
CA ASP A 144 9.81 16.78 15.91
C ASP A 144 9.46 15.29 15.68
N ASP A 145 8.30 15.02 15.11
CA ASP A 145 7.83 13.67 14.78
C ASP A 145 8.73 13.00 13.72
N LEU A 146 9.06 13.72 12.63
CA LEU A 146 9.91 13.20 11.56
C LEU A 146 11.37 13.06 12.03
N ASP A 147 11.89 14.01 12.80
CA ASP A 147 13.23 13.92 13.40
C ASP A 147 13.29 12.71 14.36
N PHE A 148 12.28 12.54 15.21
CA PHE A 148 12.18 11.38 16.10
C PHE A 148 12.25 10.05 15.34
N ALA A 149 11.50 9.87 14.25
CA ALA A 149 11.51 8.65 13.46
C ALA A 149 12.89 8.42 12.82
N PHE A 150 13.49 9.46 12.25
CA PHE A 150 14.82 9.40 11.63
C PHE A 150 15.90 9.03 12.65
N GLN A 151 15.96 9.70 13.80
CA GLN A 151 16.93 9.44 14.87
C GLN A 151 16.79 8.03 15.47
N ASN A 152 15.63 7.41 15.35
CA ASN A 152 15.37 6.05 15.82
C ASN A 152 15.50 4.99 14.73
N GLY A 153 15.97 5.37 13.54
CA GLY A 153 16.37 4.43 12.48
C GLY A 153 15.22 3.94 11.59
N ALA A 154 14.11 4.70 11.48
CA ALA A 154 13.14 4.44 10.45
C ALA A 154 13.79 4.70 9.08
N ALA A 155 13.90 3.66 8.25
CA ALA A 155 14.49 3.78 6.92
C ALA A 155 13.45 4.12 5.83
N HIS A 156 12.18 4.12 6.19
CA HIS A 156 11.05 4.43 5.33
C HIS A 156 10.01 5.21 6.14
N ILE A 157 9.43 6.23 5.54
CA ILE A 157 8.40 7.07 6.14
C ILE A 157 7.26 7.24 5.15
N SER A 158 6.04 6.92 5.60
CA SER A 158 4.82 7.29 4.91
C SER A 158 4.32 8.60 5.49
N LEU A 159 4.18 9.62 4.67
CA LEU A 159 3.64 10.91 5.04
C LEU A 159 2.41 11.22 4.20
N TYR A 160 1.25 11.11 4.81
CA TYR A 160 -0.04 11.38 4.16
C TYR A 160 -0.50 12.80 4.47
N ALA A 161 -1.05 13.50 3.46
CA ALA A 161 -1.87 14.68 3.75
C ALA A 161 -3.24 14.21 4.26
N LEU A 162 -3.75 14.83 5.32
CA LEU A 162 -5.08 14.50 5.84
C LEU A 162 -6.14 14.73 4.77
N SER A 163 -6.92 13.70 4.48
CA SER A 163 -8.13 13.77 3.65
C SER A 163 -9.35 13.45 4.53
N LEU A 164 -10.40 14.27 4.41
CA LEU A 164 -11.65 14.03 5.12
C LEU A 164 -12.51 13.04 4.37
N GLU A 165 -12.47 11.79 4.77
CA GLU A 165 -13.32 10.75 4.21
C GLU A 165 -14.76 10.85 4.74
N GLU A 166 -15.73 10.90 3.83
CA GLU A 166 -17.15 10.98 4.16
C GLU A 166 -17.57 9.84 5.09
N GLY A 167 -18.43 10.16 6.06
CA GLY A 167 -18.93 9.19 7.03
C GLY A 167 -18.03 8.91 8.23
N THR A 168 -16.76 9.35 8.21
CA THR A 168 -15.84 9.20 9.35
C THR A 168 -16.24 10.07 10.54
N PRO A 169 -15.87 9.70 11.79
CA PRO A 169 -16.10 10.55 12.95
C PRO A 169 -15.46 11.95 12.82
N LEU A 170 -14.27 12.05 12.24
CA LEU A 170 -13.60 13.32 12.02
C LEU A 170 -14.38 14.20 11.07
N ALA A 171 -14.82 13.67 9.91
CA ALA A 171 -15.61 14.43 8.95
C ALA A 171 -16.92 14.94 9.58
N LYS A 172 -17.58 14.12 10.42
CA LYS A 172 -18.77 14.54 11.17
C LYS A 172 -18.47 15.66 12.18
N ASN A 173 -17.37 15.57 12.88
CA ASN A 173 -16.95 16.60 13.85
C ASN A 173 -16.61 17.91 13.15
N VAL A 174 -15.95 17.87 12.00
CA VAL A 174 -15.66 19.05 11.18
C VAL A 174 -16.97 19.68 10.66
N ALA A 175 -17.87 18.89 10.11
CA ALA A 175 -19.18 19.36 9.63
C ALA A 175 -20.03 19.95 10.77
N ALA A 176 -19.89 19.49 11.99
CA ALA A 176 -20.57 20.01 13.19
C ALA A 176 -19.85 21.21 13.85
N GLY A 177 -18.70 21.65 13.32
CA GLY A 177 -17.90 22.73 13.92
C GLY A 177 -17.22 22.37 15.24
N VAL A 178 -17.09 21.07 15.54
CA VAL A 178 -16.43 20.54 16.76
C VAL A 178 -14.92 20.40 16.56
N ALA A 179 -14.50 20.15 15.32
CA ALA A 179 -13.10 20.10 14.93
C ALA A 179 -12.85 21.03 13.75
N GLU A 180 -11.67 21.62 13.68
CA GLU A 180 -11.24 22.44 12.55
C GLU A 180 -10.41 21.59 11.58
N TYR A 181 -10.61 21.83 10.29
CA TYR A 181 -9.80 21.27 9.22
C TYR A 181 -9.51 22.36 8.18
N ASP A 182 -8.24 22.55 7.91
CA ASP A 182 -7.73 23.46 6.90
C ASP A 182 -6.92 22.68 5.86
N ALA A 183 -7.47 22.50 4.68
CA ALA A 183 -6.86 21.75 3.60
C ALA A 183 -5.56 22.42 3.10
N ASP A 184 -5.54 23.73 3.01
CA ASP A 184 -4.36 24.48 2.54
C ASP A 184 -3.21 24.35 3.58
N PHE A 185 -3.54 24.36 4.86
CA PHE A 185 -2.56 24.12 5.92
C PHE A 185 -2.08 22.66 5.94
N ALA A 186 -2.94 21.68 5.65
CA ALA A 186 -2.54 20.29 5.53
C ALA A 186 -1.54 20.09 4.37
N ASP A 187 -1.79 20.72 3.23
CA ASP A 187 -0.88 20.72 2.09
C ASP A 187 0.44 21.43 2.42
N GLU A 188 0.39 22.59 3.14
CA GLU A 188 1.60 23.29 3.61
C GLU A 188 2.44 22.42 4.54
N LEU A 189 1.81 21.72 5.48
CA LEU A 189 2.50 20.79 6.39
C LEU A 189 3.10 19.62 5.64
N TRP A 190 2.39 19.05 4.67
CA TRP A 190 2.92 17.97 3.85
C TRP A 190 4.14 18.41 3.05
N LEU A 191 4.09 19.60 2.43
CA LEU A 191 5.23 20.18 1.72
C LEU A 191 6.44 20.41 2.64
N LEU A 192 6.21 20.93 3.83
CA LEU A 192 7.25 21.08 4.84
C LEU A 192 7.85 19.72 5.24
N GLY A 193 7.00 18.72 5.46
CA GLY A 193 7.44 17.36 5.80
C GLY A 193 8.32 16.75 4.70
N ARG A 194 7.94 16.92 3.42
CA ARG A 194 8.77 16.53 2.28
C ARG A 194 10.16 17.18 2.30
N GLU A 195 10.22 18.49 2.54
CA GLU A 195 11.51 19.21 2.61
C GLU A 195 12.39 18.72 3.76
N ILE A 196 11.79 18.44 4.92
CA ILE A 196 12.51 17.89 6.07
C ILE A 196 13.08 16.51 5.74
N LEU A 197 12.26 15.61 5.17
CA LEU A 197 12.67 14.24 4.85
C LEU A 197 13.76 14.22 3.77
N GLU A 198 13.64 15.04 2.73
CA GLU A 198 14.71 15.21 1.72
C GLU A 198 15.99 15.74 2.36
N GLY A 199 15.89 16.66 3.31
CA GLY A 199 17.02 17.16 4.10
C GLY A 199 17.71 16.09 4.95
N PHE A 200 17.01 15.05 5.37
CA PHE A 200 17.55 13.87 6.04
C PHE A 200 18.11 12.82 5.07
N GLY A 201 18.02 13.05 3.76
CA GLY A 201 18.51 12.14 2.72
C GLY A 201 17.51 11.09 2.27
N PHE A 202 16.23 11.22 2.64
CA PHE A 202 15.18 10.38 2.08
C PHE A 202 14.88 10.80 0.64
N SER A 203 14.60 9.81 -0.20
CA SER A 203 14.08 10.01 -1.55
C SER A 203 12.56 9.89 -1.55
N HIS A 204 11.87 10.88 -2.10
CA HIS A 204 10.44 10.81 -2.40
C HIS A 204 10.24 9.93 -3.64
N TYR A 205 9.96 8.62 -3.45
CA TYR A 205 9.94 7.67 -4.56
C TYR A 205 8.55 7.41 -5.14
N GLU A 206 7.49 7.73 -4.38
CA GLU A 206 6.10 7.70 -4.85
C GLU A 206 5.24 8.65 -4.00
N ILE A 207 3.98 8.78 -4.33
CA ILE A 207 3.07 9.87 -3.91
C ILE A 207 3.09 10.21 -2.42
N SER A 208 3.19 9.23 -1.52
CA SER A 208 3.13 9.44 -0.07
C SER A 208 4.35 8.88 0.68
N ASN A 209 5.26 8.20 -0.01
CA ASN A 209 6.33 7.45 0.65
C ASN A 209 7.72 7.99 0.35
N PHE A 210 8.50 8.05 1.41
CA PHE A 210 9.88 8.52 1.44
C PHE A 210 10.78 7.43 2.00
N THR A 211 11.97 7.27 1.45
CA THR A 211 12.85 6.18 1.86
C THR A 211 14.32 6.57 1.74
N ILE A 212 15.15 6.01 2.62
CA ILE A 212 16.58 5.93 2.36
C ILE A 212 16.75 4.99 1.15
N PRO A 213 17.56 5.35 0.13
CA PRO A 213 17.70 4.55 -1.08
C PRO A 213 18.00 3.08 -0.80
N GLY A 214 17.25 2.17 -1.45
CA GLY A 214 17.35 0.72 -1.26
C GLY A 214 16.38 0.13 -0.22
N HIS A 215 15.52 0.97 0.38
CA HIS A 215 14.50 0.54 1.33
C HIS A 215 13.06 0.81 0.83
N GLU A 216 12.88 0.96 -0.48
CA GLU A 216 11.57 1.12 -1.12
C GLU A 216 10.69 -0.11 -0.84
N SER A 217 9.37 0.11 -0.66
CA SER A 217 8.44 -0.99 -0.49
C SER A 217 8.24 -1.74 -1.81
N LYS A 218 8.63 -3.01 -1.83
CA LYS A 218 8.39 -3.91 -2.98
C LYS A 218 6.90 -4.18 -3.17
N HIS A 219 6.16 -4.24 -2.07
CA HIS A 219 4.71 -4.45 -2.10
C HIS A 219 4.01 -3.28 -2.80
N ASN A 220 4.26 -2.04 -2.37
CA ASN A 220 3.70 -0.86 -3.01
C ASN A 220 4.13 -0.76 -4.48
N GLY A 221 5.41 -1.06 -4.77
CA GLY A 221 5.92 -1.15 -6.13
C GLY A 221 5.11 -2.11 -7.01
N GLY A 222 4.63 -3.22 -6.45
CA GLY A 222 3.74 -4.15 -7.13
C GLY A 222 2.45 -3.50 -7.63
N TYR A 223 1.82 -2.66 -6.82
CA TYR A 223 0.62 -1.91 -7.22
C TYR A 223 0.93 -0.87 -8.30
N TRP A 224 2.03 -0.12 -8.16
CA TRP A 224 2.41 0.92 -9.13
C TRP A 224 2.70 0.36 -10.52
N HIS A 225 3.13 -0.90 -10.62
CA HIS A 225 3.39 -1.61 -11.87
C HIS A 225 2.26 -2.57 -12.29
N LEU A 226 1.06 -2.46 -11.71
CA LEU A 226 -0.08 -3.35 -11.98
C LEU A 226 0.31 -4.83 -11.99
N ARG A 227 1.03 -5.29 -10.98
CA ARG A 227 1.32 -6.71 -10.79
C ARG A 227 0.10 -7.43 -10.24
N ASP A 228 0.04 -8.74 -10.46
CA ASP A 228 -0.96 -9.60 -9.83
C ASP A 228 -0.85 -9.52 -8.31
N TYR A 229 -1.99 -9.39 -7.62
CA TYR A 229 -2.03 -9.47 -6.17
C TYR A 229 -3.30 -10.17 -5.69
N LEU A 230 -3.14 -10.97 -4.63
CA LEU A 230 -4.22 -11.72 -4.00
C LEU A 230 -4.63 -11.04 -2.70
N GLY A 231 -5.91 -10.67 -2.61
CA GLY A 231 -6.50 -10.15 -1.39
C GLY A 231 -7.22 -11.26 -0.61
N ALA A 232 -6.72 -11.61 0.56
CA ALA A 232 -7.36 -12.55 1.48
C ALA A 232 -7.79 -11.85 2.77
N GLY A 233 -8.99 -12.16 3.24
CA GLY A 233 -9.62 -11.50 4.38
C GLY A 233 -10.90 -10.76 4.01
N ALA A 234 -11.73 -10.45 5.00
CA ALA A 234 -12.94 -9.67 4.80
C ALA A 234 -12.61 -8.26 4.31
N GLY A 235 -13.26 -7.81 3.24
CA GLY A 235 -13.01 -6.52 2.61
C GLY A 235 -11.74 -6.45 1.75
N ALA A 236 -10.89 -7.48 1.73
CA ALA A 236 -9.68 -7.48 0.92
C ALA A 236 -10.02 -7.59 -0.58
N VAL A 237 -9.24 -6.88 -1.39
CA VAL A 237 -9.35 -6.86 -2.86
C VAL A 237 -8.13 -7.53 -3.48
N GLY A 238 -8.32 -8.27 -4.55
CA GLY A 238 -7.26 -8.83 -5.37
C GLY A 238 -7.49 -8.56 -6.84
N THR A 239 -6.42 -8.48 -7.64
CA THR A 239 -6.48 -8.29 -9.08
C THR A 239 -5.50 -9.22 -9.77
N ILE A 240 -5.98 -9.94 -10.78
CA ILE A 240 -5.19 -10.85 -11.60
C ILE A 240 -5.30 -10.41 -13.06
N TRP A 241 -4.17 -10.20 -13.69
CA TRP A 241 -4.05 -9.76 -15.08
C TRP A 241 -3.87 -10.95 -16.02
N MET A 242 -4.63 -10.99 -17.11
CA MET A 242 -4.63 -12.14 -18.06
C MET A 242 -3.37 -12.21 -18.94
N GLY A 243 -2.64 -11.11 -19.09
CA GLY A 243 -1.42 -11.03 -19.91
C GLY A 243 -0.23 -11.80 -19.35
N ASN A 244 -0.27 -12.20 -18.09
CA ASN A 244 0.84 -12.85 -17.38
C ASN A 244 0.89 -14.39 -17.57
N GLY A 245 0.16 -14.94 -18.56
CA GLY A 245 0.20 -16.38 -18.88
C GLY A 245 -0.49 -17.29 -17.86
N ASN A 246 -1.34 -16.74 -17.00
CA ASN A 246 -2.05 -17.53 -15.99
C ASN A 246 -3.06 -18.49 -16.64
N PRO A 247 -2.83 -19.82 -16.54
CA PRO A 247 -3.66 -20.83 -17.22
C PRO A 247 -5.10 -20.89 -16.66
N ALA A 248 -5.35 -20.32 -15.49
CA ALA A 248 -6.66 -20.32 -14.85
C ALA A 248 -7.66 -19.36 -15.50
N LEU A 249 -7.20 -18.44 -16.37
CA LEU A 249 -8.00 -17.37 -16.96
C LEU A 249 -8.25 -17.57 -18.48
N LYS A 250 -8.24 -18.80 -18.98
CA LYS A 250 -8.33 -19.13 -20.41
C LYS A 250 -9.68 -18.83 -21.08
N GLU A 251 -10.67 -18.29 -20.39
CA GLU A 251 -11.97 -18.02 -20.97
C GLU A 251 -12.05 -16.65 -21.65
N ASN A 252 -12.08 -16.68 -22.99
CA ASN A 252 -12.37 -15.57 -23.92
C ASN A 252 -11.35 -14.42 -23.96
N PRO A 253 -10.20 -14.58 -24.64
CA PRO A 253 -9.09 -13.63 -24.63
C PRO A 253 -9.38 -12.30 -25.35
N ALA A 254 -10.48 -12.15 -26.07
CA ALA A 254 -10.70 -11.00 -26.95
C ALA A 254 -11.21 -9.73 -26.23
N GLN A 255 -11.71 -9.81 -24.98
CA GLN A 255 -12.38 -8.69 -24.33
C GLN A 255 -11.99 -8.42 -22.87
N LYS A 256 -11.42 -9.41 -22.15
CA LYS A 256 -11.05 -9.27 -20.74
C LYS A 256 -9.54 -9.29 -20.58
N LYS A 257 -8.98 -8.33 -19.88
CA LYS A 257 -7.54 -8.21 -19.62
C LYS A 257 -7.18 -8.48 -18.16
N GLY A 258 -8.17 -8.50 -17.26
CA GLY A 258 -7.98 -8.84 -15.87
C GLY A 258 -9.31 -9.11 -15.17
N VAL A 259 -9.19 -9.64 -13.96
CA VAL A 259 -10.31 -9.84 -13.04
C VAL A 259 -9.92 -9.25 -11.71
N ARG A 260 -10.75 -8.34 -11.20
CA ARG A 260 -10.70 -7.86 -9.82
C ARG A 260 -11.76 -8.55 -9.00
N PHE A 261 -11.42 -8.97 -7.80
CA PHE A 261 -12.38 -9.50 -6.83
C PHE A 261 -12.29 -8.72 -5.53
N ALA A 262 -13.45 -8.39 -4.96
CA ALA A 262 -13.57 -7.71 -3.68
C ALA A 262 -14.33 -8.62 -2.70
N ASN A 263 -13.68 -9.06 -1.64
CA ASN A 263 -14.30 -9.88 -0.62
C ASN A 263 -15.39 -9.12 0.13
N THR A 264 -16.41 -9.84 0.61
CA THR A 264 -17.44 -9.23 1.46
C THR A 264 -16.84 -8.54 2.68
N HIS A 265 -17.35 -7.36 3.03
CA HIS A 265 -17.00 -6.67 4.27
C HIS A 265 -17.67 -7.29 5.52
N ASP A 266 -18.69 -8.14 5.34
CA ASP A 266 -19.34 -8.86 6.43
C ASP A 266 -18.43 -9.98 6.93
N ILE A 267 -17.78 -9.74 8.07
CA ILE A 267 -16.84 -10.69 8.70
C ILE A 267 -17.53 -12.02 9.01
N ARG A 268 -18.79 -12.02 9.46
CA ARG A 268 -19.50 -13.27 9.80
C ARG A 268 -19.76 -14.09 8.54
N LYS A 269 -20.24 -13.44 7.47
CA LYS A 269 -20.45 -14.07 6.17
C LYS A 269 -19.15 -14.63 5.61
N TYR A 270 -18.06 -13.89 5.72
CA TYR A 270 -16.72 -14.29 5.31
C TYR A 270 -16.26 -15.55 6.06
N VAL A 271 -16.27 -15.51 7.40
CA VAL A 271 -15.84 -16.62 8.26
C VAL A 271 -16.68 -17.86 8.03
N ASN A 272 -18.01 -17.73 8.03
CA ASN A 272 -18.92 -18.88 7.83
C ASN A 272 -18.71 -19.59 6.50
N PHE A 273 -18.28 -18.86 5.49
CA PHE A 273 -17.99 -19.47 4.18
C PHE A 273 -16.60 -20.14 4.17
N TRP A 274 -15.56 -19.41 4.60
CA TRP A 274 -14.20 -19.85 4.37
C TRP A 274 -13.62 -20.80 5.42
N LYS A 275 -14.09 -20.79 6.67
CA LYS A 275 -13.49 -21.59 7.76
C LYS A 275 -13.53 -23.10 7.51
N GLU A 276 -14.54 -23.58 6.79
CA GLU A 276 -14.73 -24.99 6.46
C GLU A 276 -14.65 -25.24 4.95
N PHE A 277 -14.18 -24.23 4.18
CA PHE A 277 -14.13 -24.33 2.73
C PHE A 277 -12.98 -25.24 2.29
N GLU A 278 -13.34 -26.28 1.56
CA GLU A 278 -12.39 -27.16 0.87
C GLU A 278 -12.66 -27.12 -0.62
N TRP A 279 -11.62 -27.03 -1.42
CA TRP A 279 -11.73 -27.08 -2.87
C TRP A 279 -10.50 -27.80 -3.46
N ARG A 280 -10.74 -28.63 -4.48
CA ARG A 280 -9.71 -29.33 -5.24
C ARG A 280 -9.65 -28.81 -6.66
N HIS A 281 -8.45 -28.75 -7.20
CA HIS A 281 -8.27 -28.29 -8.57
C HIS A 281 -9.09 -29.15 -9.54
N GLY A 282 -9.93 -28.49 -10.38
CA GLY A 282 -10.83 -29.17 -11.33
C GLY A 282 -12.28 -29.31 -10.83
N GLU A 283 -12.56 -29.05 -9.56
CA GLU A 283 -13.93 -28.99 -9.06
C GLU A 283 -14.61 -27.68 -9.47
N GLU A 284 -15.96 -27.72 -9.56
CA GLU A 284 -16.75 -26.51 -9.78
C GLU A 284 -16.57 -25.54 -8.61
N ILE A 285 -16.35 -24.25 -8.93
CA ILE A 285 -16.19 -23.22 -7.92
C ILE A 285 -17.57 -22.74 -7.49
N PRO A 286 -17.95 -22.88 -6.21
CA PRO A 286 -19.21 -22.35 -5.73
C PRO A 286 -19.22 -20.81 -5.78
N ARG A 287 -20.40 -20.23 -5.63
CA ARG A 287 -20.53 -18.76 -5.55
C ARG A 287 -19.75 -18.23 -4.33
N LEU A 288 -18.63 -17.59 -4.59
CA LEU A 288 -17.79 -16.99 -3.56
C LEU A 288 -18.45 -15.76 -2.93
N PRO A 289 -18.16 -15.44 -1.66
CA PRO A 289 -18.66 -14.23 -1.00
C PRO A 289 -17.82 -12.99 -1.41
N CYS A 290 -17.72 -12.75 -2.70
CA CYS A 290 -17.00 -11.62 -3.29
C CYS A 290 -17.76 -11.03 -4.46
N GLU A 291 -17.46 -9.79 -4.79
CA GLU A 291 -17.86 -9.13 -6.02
C GLU A 291 -16.76 -9.33 -7.05
N LEU A 292 -17.15 -9.51 -8.32
CA LEU A 292 -16.22 -9.71 -9.42
C LEU A 292 -16.38 -8.59 -10.45
N GLU A 293 -15.29 -7.95 -10.80
CA GLU A 293 -15.18 -6.97 -11.87
C GLU A 293 -14.29 -7.49 -12.99
N ALA A 294 -14.79 -7.50 -14.21
CA ALA A 294 -13.99 -7.80 -15.39
C ALA A 294 -13.33 -6.52 -15.90
N ILE A 295 -12.00 -6.51 -16.01
CA ILE A 295 -11.23 -5.37 -16.46
C ILE A 295 -10.98 -5.52 -17.96
N ASP A 296 -11.36 -4.51 -18.75
CA ASP A 296 -11.07 -4.43 -20.17
C ASP A 296 -9.73 -3.73 -20.46
N LEU A 297 -9.30 -3.76 -21.72
CA LEU A 297 -8.03 -3.14 -22.14
C LEU A 297 -7.98 -1.63 -21.87
N GLN A 298 -9.10 -0.93 -22.05
CA GLN A 298 -9.13 0.52 -21.86
C GLN A 298 -8.99 0.89 -20.38
N THR A 299 -9.64 0.13 -19.50
CA THR A 299 -9.53 0.29 -18.05
C THR A 299 -8.10 -0.05 -17.58
N GLU A 300 -7.53 -1.15 -18.08
CA GLU A 300 -6.15 -1.54 -17.77
C GLU A 300 -5.15 -0.43 -18.18
N GLU A 301 -5.29 0.14 -19.38
CA GLU A 301 -4.41 1.21 -19.87
C GLU A 301 -4.51 2.47 -18.98
N LYS A 302 -5.73 2.86 -18.60
CA LYS A 302 -5.95 3.99 -17.70
C LYS A 302 -5.33 3.76 -16.32
N GLU A 303 -5.56 2.58 -15.74
CA GLU A 303 -4.99 2.23 -14.46
C GLU A 303 -3.45 2.17 -14.50
N PHE A 304 -2.89 1.63 -15.59
CA PHE A 304 -1.45 1.58 -15.79
C PHE A 304 -0.81 2.98 -15.78
N LEU A 305 -1.38 3.90 -16.52
CA LEU A 305 -0.92 5.29 -16.54
C LEU A 305 -1.16 5.96 -15.19
N MET A 306 -2.33 5.77 -14.59
CA MET A 306 -2.69 6.35 -13.30
C MET A 306 -1.74 5.88 -12.18
N MET A 307 -1.36 4.62 -12.15
CA MET A 307 -0.47 4.07 -11.14
C MET A 307 0.99 4.43 -11.41
N GLY A 308 1.45 4.31 -12.66
CA GLY A 308 2.83 4.61 -13.02
C GLY A 308 3.22 6.07 -12.76
N PHE A 309 2.34 7.04 -13.08
CA PHE A 309 2.60 8.46 -12.80
C PHE A 309 2.55 8.85 -11.32
N ARG A 310 2.19 7.95 -10.42
CA ARG A 310 2.32 8.14 -8.96
C ARG A 310 3.75 7.96 -8.46
N THR A 311 4.62 7.40 -9.27
CA THR A 311 6.02 7.16 -8.90
C THR A 311 6.93 8.25 -9.45
N SER A 312 8.05 8.49 -8.79
CA SER A 312 9.08 9.42 -9.28
C SER A 312 9.78 8.93 -10.56
N VAL A 313 9.75 7.62 -10.84
CA VAL A 313 10.28 7.03 -12.06
C VAL A 313 9.34 7.25 -13.24
N GLY A 314 8.02 7.19 -12.98
CA GLY A 314 7.00 7.33 -14.00
C GLY A 314 6.77 6.06 -14.81
N VAL A 315 6.38 6.21 -16.07
CA VAL A 315 5.97 5.14 -16.99
C VAL A 315 7.06 4.88 -18.03
N GLY A 316 7.48 3.61 -18.15
CA GLY A 316 8.46 3.17 -19.12
C GLY A 316 7.85 2.91 -20.50
N GLU A 317 8.51 3.38 -21.57
CA GLU A 317 8.10 3.18 -22.96
C GLU A 317 8.02 1.70 -23.34
N ASN A 318 9.04 0.92 -22.94
CA ASN A 318 9.15 -0.49 -23.31
C ASN A 318 8.07 -1.32 -22.64
N GLU A 319 7.81 -1.08 -21.33
CA GLU A 319 6.75 -1.78 -20.58
C GLU A 319 5.38 -1.46 -21.16
N TYR A 320 5.10 -0.17 -21.46
CA TYR A 320 3.84 0.25 -22.06
C TYR A 320 3.64 -0.38 -23.44
N ARG A 321 4.66 -0.32 -24.30
CA ARG A 321 4.60 -0.91 -25.64
C ARG A 321 4.40 -2.42 -25.60
N ALA A 322 5.10 -3.13 -24.72
CA ALA A 322 4.95 -4.58 -24.55
C ALA A 322 3.52 -4.96 -24.12
N ARG A 323 2.90 -4.13 -23.27
CA ARG A 323 1.58 -4.41 -22.69
C ARG A 323 0.42 -4.02 -23.61
N PHE A 324 0.53 -2.88 -24.30
CA PHE A 324 -0.57 -2.29 -25.07
C PHE A 324 -0.35 -2.29 -26.59
N GLY A 325 0.87 -2.60 -27.06
CA GLY A 325 1.21 -2.56 -28.49
C GLY A 325 1.20 -1.18 -29.11
N LYS A 326 1.27 -0.12 -28.28
CA LYS A 326 1.16 1.30 -28.67
C LYS A 326 2.44 2.04 -28.30
N ASP A 327 2.65 3.19 -28.92
CA ASP A 327 3.71 4.14 -28.56
C ASP A 327 3.24 5.07 -27.43
N LEU A 328 4.01 5.12 -26.34
CA LEU A 328 3.65 5.92 -25.17
C LEU A 328 3.82 7.41 -25.43
N ALA A 329 4.85 7.81 -26.20
CA ALA A 329 5.06 9.21 -26.57
C ALA A 329 3.86 9.76 -27.35
N GLU A 330 3.34 8.99 -28.31
CA GLU A 330 2.15 9.33 -29.06
C GLU A 330 0.90 9.39 -28.14
N ARG A 331 0.70 8.37 -27.30
CA ARG A 331 -0.43 8.30 -26.36
C ARG A 331 -0.48 9.47 -25.39
N LEU A 332 0.65 9.93 -24.89
CA LEU A 332 0.76 11.06 -23.98
C LEU A 332 0.77 12.42 -24.67
N GLY A 333 0.92 12.44 -26.00
CA GLY A 333 1.13 13.68 -26.74
C GLY A 333 2.43 14.38 -26.30
N ALA A 334 3.54 13.64 -26.28
CA ALA A 334 4.80 14.08 -25.69
C ALA A 334 5.41 15.34 -26.33
N GLU A 335 5.12 15.61 -27.60
CA GLU A 335 5.61 16.80 -28.31
C GLU A 335 4.71 18.03 -28.12
N SER A 336 3.41 17.91 -28.41
CA SER A 336 2.47 19.04 -28.49
C SER A 336 1.16 18.84 -27.71
N GLY A 337 0.91 17.63 -27.24
CA GLY A 337 -0.28 17.27 -26.47
C GLY A 337 -0.18 17.61 -24.99
N ALA A 338 -0.86 16.84 -24.15
CA ALA A 338 -0.93 17.11 -22.71
C ALA A 338 0.45 17.05 -22.06
N PHE A 339 1.19 15.95 -22.24
CA PHE A 339 2.51 15.79 -21.64
C PHE A 339 3.50 16.87 -22.14
N GLY A 340 3.48 17.19 -23.44
CA GLY A 340 4.34 18.25 -24.01
C GLY A 340 4.07 19.62 -23.40
N ARG A 341 2.81 19.96 -23.12
CA ARG A 341 2.46 21.20 -22.41
C ARG A 341 2.99 21.22 -20.98
N TRP A 342 2.90 20.10 -20.26
CA TRP A 342 3.41 19.98 -18.90
C TRP A 342 4.94 20.05 -18.86
N ARG A 343 5.61 19.43 -19.83
CA ARG A 343 7.07 19.51 -19.99
C ARG A 343 7.54 20.95 -20.22
N LYS A 344 6.86 21.73 -21.07
CA LYS A 344 7.17 23.15 -21.28
C LYS A 344 7.04 24.00 -20.02
N LYS A 345 6.21 23.57 -19.06
CA LYS A 345 6.03 24.23 -17.76
C LYS A 345 6.95 23.69 -16.67
N ASN A 346 7.91 22.83 -17.01
CA ASN A 346 8.78 22.11 -16.05
C ASN A 346 8.01 21.26 -15.03
N LEU A 347 6.82 20.77 -15.37
CA LEU A 347 6.00 19.89 -14.51
C LEU A 347 6.11 18.41 -14.91
N ALA A 348 6.74 18.11 -16.05
CA ALA A 348 6.99 16.75 -16.51
C ALA A 348 8.37 16.69 -17.19
N HIS A 349 8.97 15.52 -17.20
CA HIS A 349 10.25 15.30 -17.88
C HIS A 349 10.33 13.91 -18.48
N VAL A 350 11.27 13.75 -19.41
CA VAL A 350 11.61 12.47 -20.02
C VAL A 350 13.04 12.15 -19.60
N THR A 351 13.26 10.93 -19.11
CA THR A 351 14.59 10.44 -18.73
C THR A 351 14.89 9.16 -19.47
N GLU A 352 16.17 8.88 -19.67
CA GLU A 352 16.63 7.60 -20.21
C GLU A 352 17.48 6.90 -19.16
N LYS A 353 17.16 5.63 -18.88
CA LYS A 353 17.88 4.81 -17.93
C LYS A 353 18.03 3.39 -18.49
N ASN A 354 19.25 2.91 -18.60
CA ASN A 354 19.56 1.57 -19.12
C ASN A 354 18.99 1.30 -20.52
N GLY A 355 18.93 2.32 -21.39
CA GLY A 355 18.37 2.19 -22.74
C GLY A 355 16.83 2.16 -22.81
N GLU A 356 16.15 2.48 -21.73
CA GLU A 356 14.70 2.65 -21.66
C GLU A 356 14.34 4.11 -21.39
N VAL A 357 13.33 4.60 -22.10
CA VAL A 357 12.79 5.95 -21.96
C VAL A 357 11.65 5.93 -20.96
N PHE A 358 11.68 6.85 -20.00
CA PHE A 358 10.65 7.03 -18.98
C PHE A 358 10.01 8.40 -19.08
N TYR A 359 8.68 8.44 -18.91
CA TYR A 359 7.85 9.64 -18.85
C TYR A 359 7.37 9.82 -17.42
N SER A 360 7.76 10.90 -16.76
CA SER A 360 7.42 11.12 -15.36
C SER A 360 7.06 12.58 -15.07
N LEU A 361 6.41 12.81 -13.95
CA LEU A 361 6.18 14.15 -13.43
C LEU A 361 7.42 14.61 -12.65
N THR A 362 7.68 15.90 -12.66
CA THR A 362 8.66 16.49 -11.77
C THR A 362 8.14 16.49 -10.33
N ARG A 363 9.01 16.83 -9.37
CA ARG A 363 8.64 17.02 -7.96
C ARG A 363 7.45 17.98 -7.79
N GLU A 364 7.44 19.06 -8.57
CA GLU A 364 6.36 20.06 -8.59
C GLU A 364 5.16 19.54 -9.37
N GLY A 365 5.39 18.76 -10.43
CA GLY A 365 4.31 18.18 -11.24
C GLY A 365 3.48 17.16 -10.47
N LEU A 366 4.08 16.40 -9.55
CA LEU A 366 3.37 15.44 -8.70
C LEU A 366 2.31 16.11 -7.81
N LEU A 367 2.47 17.38 -7.43
CA LEU A 367 1.46 18.14 -6.68
C LEU A 367 0.15 18.33 -7.47
N PHE A 368 0.21 18.21 -8.78
CA PHE A 368 -0.94 18.37 -9.68
C PHE A 368 -1.30 17.08 -10.41
N LEU A 369 -0.89 15.92 -9.87
CA LEU A 369 -1.05 14.61 -10.48
C LEU A 369 -2.49 14.36 -10.99
N ASN A 370 -3.50 14.59 -10.15
CA ASN A 370 -4.89 14.33 -10.52
C ASN A 370 -5.33 15.17 -11.72
N ARG A 371 -4.89 16.43 -11.80
CA ARG A 371 -5.14 17.29 -12.96
C ARG A 371 -4.43 16.74 -14.21
N PHE A 372 -3.19 16.32 -14.08
CA PHE A 372 -2.45 15.71 -15.18
C PHE A 372 -3.16 14.48 -15.73
N LEU A 373 -3.61 13.58 -14.87
CA LEU A 373 -4.29 12.33 -15.23
C LEU A 373 -5.63 12.56 -15.97
N ILE A 374 -6.30 13.69 -15.71
CA ILE A 374 -7.52 14.07 -16.43
C ILE A 374 -7.17 14.59 -17.84
N GLU A 375 -6.00 15.20 -18.03
CA GLU A 375 -5.56 15.77 -19.29
C GLU A 375 -5.00 14.75 -20.29
N ILE A 376 -4.51 13.60 -19.82
CA ILE A 376 -4.00 12.50 -20.63
C ILE A 376 -5.09 11.42 -20.82
#